data_2448901ab3d909091d83288b6273e911
#
_entry.id   2448901ab3d909091d83288b6273e911
#
_cell.length_a   1.000
_cell.length_b   1.000
_cell.length_c   1.000
_cell.angle_alpha   90.00
_cell.angle_beta   90.00
_cell.angle_gamma   90.00
#
_symmetry.space_group_name_H-M   'P 1'
#
loop_
_entity.id
_entity.type
_entity.pdbx_description
1 polymer ?
#
loop_
_entity_poly.entity_id
_entity_poly.type
_entity_poly.pdbx_seq_one_letter_code
_entity_poly.pdbx_strand_id
1 'polypeptide(L)'
;PDKSYTPLEALVLDTALILHMEHGGGNNSSFTTHVVTSSGSDTYSVMAAALCSLKGPKHGGAKIKVVRMMEDLKKNVRDTSDEDEVRAYLNRLLNKEEFDKKGLIYGMGHAVYSVSDPRAEVFKSFTKELADEKGRSGDFALYNTVERLGKEIISEKRKIYKGVSVNVDFYSGFVYSMLDITVELFTPIFAIARITGWSAH
;
A
#
# COMPACT_ATOMS: atom_id res chain seq x y z
N PRO A 1 -9.01 22.18 -10.74
CA PRO A 1 -9.86 20.98 -10.62
C PRO A 1 -11.32 21.42 -10.82
N ASP A 2 -12.02 20.76 -11.73
CA ASP A 2 -13.40 21.08 -12.08
C ASP A 2 -14.44 20.56 -11.09
N LYS A 3 -13.98 19.87 -10.01
CA LYS A 3 -14.81 19.21 -8.98
C LYS A 3 -15.75 18.13 -9.54
N SER A 4 -15.53 17.66 -10.76
CA SER A 4 -16.26 16.52 -11.31
C SER A 4 -15.64 15.21 -10.86
N TYR A 5 -16.46 14.18 -10.70
CA TYR A 5 -16.04 12.81 -10.39
C TYR A 5 -17.08 11.83 -10.91
N THR A 6 -16.66 10.61 -11.21
CA THR A 6 -17.59 9.55 -11.60
C THR A 6 -18.16 8.85 -10.36
N PRO A 7 -19.31 8.16 -10.47
CA PRO A 7 -19.83 7.33 -9.38
C PRO A 7 -18.82 6.26 -8.92
N LEU A 8 -18.03 5.70 -9.86
CA LEU A 8 -17.00 4.71 -9.54
C LEU A 8 -15.85 5.33 -8.75
N GLU A 9 -15.38 6.52 -9.12
CA GLU A 9 -14.35 7.24 -8.35
C GLU A 9 -14.78 7.49 -6.91
N ALA A 10 -16.03 7.95 -6.71
CA ALA A 10 -16.57 8.17 -5.37
C ALA A 10 -16.65 6.86 -4.57
N LEU A 11 -17.17 5.78 -5.17
CA LEU A 11 -17.27 4.47 -4.54
C LEU A 11 -15.89 3.92 -4.16
N VAL A 12 -14.90 4.04 -5.04
CA VAL A 12 -13.55 3.54 -4.81
C VAL A 12 -12.87 4.33 -3.69
N LEU A 13 -13.03 5.65 -3.65
CA LEU A 13 -12.48 6.47 -2.57
C LEU A 13 -13.15 6.15 -1.22
N ASP A 14 -14.46 6.02 -1.18
CA ASP A 14 -15.21 5.63 0.02
C ASP A 14 -14.77 4.27 0.56
N THR A 15 -14.69 3.27 -0.34
CA THR A 15 -14.15 1.95 -0.02
C THR A 15 -12.71 2.03 0.52
N ALA A 16 -11.86 2.86 -0.09
CA ALA A 16 -10.50 3.08 0.38
C ALA A 16 -10.47 3.60 1.83
N LEU A 17 -11.32 4.58 2.15
CA LEU A 17 -11.42 5.12 3.50
C LEU A 17 -11.88 4.05 4.49
N ILE A 18 -12.89 3.26 4.15
CA ILE A 18 -13.38 2.14 4.98
C ILE A 18 -12.27 1.12 5.25
N LEU A 19 -11.56 0.66 4.21
CA LEU A 19 -10.50 -0.34 4.33
C LEU A 19 -9.28 0.17 5.13
N HIS A 20 -9.11 1.48 5.22
CA HIS A 20 -8.01 2.08 5.98
C HIS A 20 -8.38 2.39 7.44
N MET A 21 -9.66 2.36 7.80
CA MET A 21 -10.13 2.70 9.16
C MET A 21 -9.43 1.87 10.22
N GLU A 22 -9.39 0.54 10.06
CA GLU A 22 -8.93 -0.37 11.11
C GLU A 22 -8.43 -1.71 10.52
N HIS A 23 -7.50 -2.37 11.22
CA HIS A 23 -7.10 -3.74 10.97
C HIS A 23 -6.57 -4.47 12.22
N GLY A 24 -6.99 -4.02 13.41
CA GLY A 24 -6.48 -4.46 14.72
C GLY A 24 -5.31 -3.59 15.23
N GLY A 25 -5.03 -3.66 16.52
CA GLY A 25 -4.06 -2.80 17.20
C GLY A 25 -2.57 -3.06 16.88
N GLY A 26 -2.24 -3.95 15.94
CA GLY A 26 -0.89 -4.49 15.71
C GLY A 26 0.08 -3.59 14.94
N ASN A 27 -0.30 -2.36 14.56
CA ASN A 27 0.62 -1.43 13.91
C ASN A 27 1.14 -0.36 14.87
N ASN A 28 2.22 0.32 14.47
CA ASN A 28 2.93 1.25 15.34
C ASN A 28 2.08 2.42 15.82
N SER A 29 1.26 3.01 14.97
CA SER A 29 0.41 4.16 15.37
C SER A 29 -0.73 3.73 16.29
N SER A 30 -1.38 2.60 16.06
CA SER A 30 -2.40 2.06 16.99
C SER A 30 -1.77 1.65 18.32
N PHE A 31 -0.57 1.04 18.31
CA PHE A 31 0.17 0.76 19.55
C PHE A 31 0.51 2.05 20.32
N THR A 32 0.92 3.10 19.62
CA THR A 32 1.17 4.42 20.22
C THR A 32 -0.10 4.97 20.87
N THR A 33 -1.27 4.80 20.23
CA THR A 33 -2.57 5.17 20.79
C THR A 33 -2.81 4.50 22.12
N HIS A 34 -2.65 3.17 22.19
CA HIS A 34 -2.80 2.42 23.44
C HIS A 34 -1.85 2.92 24.55
N VAL A 35 -0.57 3.10 24.20
CA VAL A 35 0.44 3.51 25.18
C VAL A 35 0.12 4.88 25.77
N VAL A 36 -0.22 5.86 24.93
CA VAL A 36 -0.50 7.22 25.38
C VAL A 36 -1.84 7.30 26.13
N THR A 37 -2.87 6.56 25.68
CA THR A 37 -4.16 6.45 26.38
C THR A 37 -3.98 5.87 27.77
N SER A 38 -3.15 4.84 27.93
CA SER A 38 -2.92 4.18 29.22
C SER A 38 -2.32 5.09 30.31
N SER A 39 -1.72 6.21 29.90
CA SER A 39 -1.21 7.22 30.81
C SER A 39 -2.25 8.22 31.29
N GLY A 40 -3.51 8.11 30.81
CA GLY A 40 -4.59 9.05 31.12
C GLY A 40 -4.53 10.36 30.35
N SER A 41 -3.80 10.42 29.21
CA SER A 41 -3.76 11.58 28.34
C SER A 41 -5.12 11.85 27.69
N ASP A 42 -5.38 13.09 27.32
CA ASP A 42 -6.58 13.49 26.59
C ASP A 42 -6.58 12.98 25.14
N THR A 43 -7.74 12.89 24.54
CA THR A 43 -7.94 12.37 23.19
C THR A 43 -7.12 13.10 22.12
N TYR A 44 -6.97 14.42 22.24
CA TYR A 44 -6.20 15.19 21.24
C TYR A 44 -4.71 14.87 21.30
N SER A 45 -4.17 14.73 22.50
CA SER A 45 -2.77 14.31 22.71
C SER A 45 -2.51 12.91 22.18
N VAL A 46 -3.45 11.99 22.41
CA VAL A 46 -3.38 10.60 21.89
C VAL A 46 -3.37 10.61 20.37
N MET A 47 -4.30 11.34 19.72
CA MET A 47 -4.37 11.43 18.25
C MET A 47 -3.12 12.10 17.67
N ALA A 48 -2.60 13.14 18.31
CA ALA A 48 -1.37 13.79 17.89
C ALA A 48 -0.18 12.82 17.94
N ALA A 49 -0.05 12.02 18.99
CA ALA A 49 0.99 11.00 19.12
C ALA A 49 0.87 9.92 18.04
N ALA A 50 -0.35 9.44 17.76
CA ALA A 50 -0.61 8.47 16.70
C ALA A 50 -0.25 9.02 15.31
N LEU A 51 -0.57 10.28 15.02
CA LEU A 51 -0.17 10.98 13.80
C LEU A 51 1.34 11.12 13.68
N CYS A 52 2.04 11.48 14.76
CA CYS A 52 3.49 11.54 14.79
C CYS A 52 4.13 10.18 14.49
N SER A 53 3.57 9.09 15.04
CA SER A 53 4.00 7.74 14.71
C SER A 53 3.76 7.39 13.23
N LEU A 54 2.57 7.71 12.71
CA LEU A 54 2.22 7.43 11.32
C LEU A 54 3.09 8.23 10.33
N LYS A 55 3.47 9.46 10.66
CA LYS A 55 4.32 10.32 9.83
C LYS A 55 5.69 9.69 9.53
N GLY A 56 6.14 8.76 10.35
CA GLY A 56 7.43 8.10 10.19
C GLY A 56 7.56 7.35 8.86
N PRO A 57 8.69 7.48 8.12
CA PRO A 57 8.87 6.92 6.79
C PRO A 57 8.86 5.38 6.76
N LYS A 58 9.04 4.73 7.89
CA LYS A 58 8.95 3.27 8.02
C LYS A 58 7.51 2.77 8.24
N HIS A 59 6.57 3.67 8.54
CA HIS A 59 5.18 3.34 8.82
C HIS A 59 4.25 3.92 7.76
N GLY A 60 4.06 5.23 7.70
CA GLY A 60 3.13 5.87 6.77
C GLY A 60 3.64 6.02 5.33
N GLY A 61 4.90 5.73 5.05
CA GLY A 61 5.52 5.91 3.73
C GLY A 61 5.37 4.74 2.76
N ALA A 62 4.73 3.63 3.16
CA ALA A 62 4.72 2.40 2.37
C ALA A 62 4.05 2.56 0.99
N LYS A 63 2.90 3.21 0.91
CA LYS A 63 2.18 3.47 -0.36
C LYS A 63 3.01 4.24 -1.38
N ILE A 64 3.67 5.31 -0.92
CA ILE A 64 4.53 6.15 -1.75
C ILE A 64 5.70 5.33 -2.29
N LYS A 65 6.27 4.44 -1.47
CA LYS A 65 7.33 3.54 -1.89
C LYS A 65 6.88 2.54 -2.95
N VAL A 66 5.67 2.00 -2.85
CA VAL A 66 5.10 1.13 -3.89
C VAL A 66 5.01 1.88 -5.22
N VAL A 67 4.38 3.05 -5.24
CA VAL A 67 4.21 3.83 -6.47
C VAL A 67 5.56 4.16 -7.11
N ARG A 68 6.51 4.67 -6.32
CA ARG A 68 7.85 5.00 -6.82
C ARG A 68 8.64 3.79 -7.31
N MET A 69 8.50 2.63 -6.66
CA MET A 69 9.09 1.38 -7.11
C MET A 69 8.51 0.94 -8.46
N MET A 70 7.20 1.04 -8.63
CA MET A 70 6.54 0.72 -9.91
C MET A 70 6.92 1.70 -11.02
N GLU A 71 7.10 2.97 -10.71
CA GLU A 71 7.64 3.96 -11.64
C GLU A 71 9.09 3.65 -12.04
N ASP A 72 9.92 3.27 -11.08
CA ASP A 72 11.30 2.87 -11.33
C ASP A 72 11.38 1.60 -12.19
N LEU A 73 10.52 0.60 -11.91
CA LEU A 73 10.38 -0.60 -12.74
C LEU A 73 10.05 -0.24 -14.19
N LYS A 74 9.04 0.61 -14.42
CA LYS A 74 8.64 1.05 -15.77
C LYS A 74 9.75 1.79 -16.52
N LYS A 75 10.69 2.43 -15.83
CA LYS A 75 11.84 3.11 -16.44
C LYS A 75 12.98 2.16 -16.78
N ASN A 76 13.15 1.09 -16.01
CA ASN A 76 14.32 0.20 -16.09
C ASN A 76 14.01 -1.16 -16.74
N VAL A 77 12.74 -1.45 -17.04
CA VAL A 77 12.29 -2.61 -17.81
C VAL A 77 11.84 -2.13 -19.19
N ARG A 78 12.38 -2.74 -20.24
CA ARG A 78 12.10 -2.33 -21.62
C ARG A 78 10.69 -2.72 -22.06
N ASP A 79 10.29 -3.94 -21.71
CA ASP A 79 8.97 -4.46 -21.99
C ASP A 79 8.32 -4.98 -20.69
N THR A 80 7.39 -4.20 -20.15
CA THR A 80 6.68 -4.55 -18.91
C THR A 80 5.65 -5.68 -19.09
N SER A 81 5.38 -6.12 -20.31
CA SER A 81 4.58 -7.30 -20.62
C SER A 81 5.42 -8.59 -20.65
N ASP A 82 6.72 -8.48 -20.76
CA ASP A 82 7.66 -9.60 -20.66
C ASP A 82 7.92 -9.94 -19.18
N GLU A 83 7.37 -11.08 -18.76
CA GLU A 83 7.51 -11.55 -17.37
C GLU A 83 8.95 -11.85 -16.97
N ASP A 84 9.80 -12.26 -17.90
CA ASP A 84 11.22 -12.55 -17.61
C ASP A 84 11.99 -11.26 -17.35
N GLU A 85 11.73 -10.19 -18.10
CA GLU A 85 12.30 -8.86 -17.82
C GLU A 85 11.83 -8.31 -16.46
N VAL A 86 10.54 -8.44 -16.14
CA VAL A 86 9.99 -8.03 -14.84
C VAL A 86 10.60 -8.88 -13.71
N ARG A 87 10.72 -10.19 -13.88
CA ARG A 87 11.35 -11.09 -12.90
C ARG A 87 12.82 -10.74 -12.67
N ALA A 88 13.55 -10.45 -13.73
CA ALA A 88 14.94 -10.02 -13.63
C ALA A 88 15.09 -8.72 -12.82
N TYR A 89 14.23 -7.73 -13.08
CA TYR A 89 14.21 -6.49 -12.30
C TYR A 89 13.92 -6.74 -10.81
N LEU A 90 12.88 -7.54 -10.49
CA LEU A 90 12.53 -7.87 -9.10
C LEU A 90 13.67 -8.60 -8.37
N ASN A 91 14.41 -9.44 -9.08
CA ASN A 91 15.60 -10.10 -8.53
C ASN A 91 16.72 -9.09 -8.20
N ARG A 92 17.01 -8.15 -9.12
CA ARG A 92 18.00 -7.08 -8.88
C ARG A 92 17.56 -6.17 -7.73
N LEU A 93 16.26 -5.86 -7.64
CA LEU A 93 15.68 -5.09 -6.54
C LEU A 93 15.94 -5.77 -5.19
N LEU A 94 15.67 -7.08 -5.07
CA LEU A 94 15.93 -7.85 -3.84
C LEU A 94 17.44 -8.00 -3.53
N ASN A 95 18.28 -7.96 -4.55
CA ASN A 95 19.75 -7.97 -4.40
C ASN A 95 20.31 -6.59 -4.02
N LYS A 96 19.47 -5.56 -3.85
CA LYS A 96 19.87 -4.17 -3.51
C LYS A 96 20.59 -3.44 -4.65
N GLU A 97 20.30 -3.79 -5.87
CA GLU A 97 20.93 -3.22 -7.08
C GLU A 97 20.07 -2.11 -7.69
N GLU A 98 18.75 -2.15 -7.48
CA GLU A 98 17.76 -1.26 -8.08
C GLU A 98 17.03 -0.38 -7.05
N PHE A 99 16.34 0.65 -7.53
CA PHE A 99 15.50 1.59 -6.77
C PHE A 99 16.26 2.22 -5.59
N ASP A 100 15.83 1.96 -4.35
CA ASP A 100 16.42 2.55 -3.14
C ASP A 100 17.45 1.64 -2.46
N LYS A 101 17.84 0.56 -3.10
CA LYS A 101 18.86 -0.41 -2.64
C LYS A 101 18.61 -1.01 -1.26
N LYS A 102 17.33 -1.08 -0.84
CA LYS A 102 16.95 -1.71 0.44
C LYS A 102 16.69 -3.21 0.34
N GLY A 103 16.56 -3.75 -0.87
CA GLY A 103 16.28 -5.17 -1.08
C GLY A 103 14.86 -5.55 -0.68
N LEU A 104 13.89 -4.69 -0.97
CA LEU A 104 12.49 -4.87 -0.60
C LEU A 104 11.60 -4.67 -1.84
N ILE A 105 10.68 -5.59 -2.06
CA ILE A 105 9.50 -5.36 -2.92
C ILE A 105 8.45 -4.73 -2.00
N TYR A 106 8.23 -3.43 -2.16
CA TYR A 106 7.31 -2.69 -1.31
C TYR A 106 5.87 -3.13 -1.54
N GLY A 107 5.05 -3.10 -0.49
CA GLY A 107 3.68 -3.61 -0.51
C GLY A 107 3.55 -5.12 -0.36
N MET A 108 4.67 -5.83 -0.19
CA MET A 108 4.72 -7.27 0.06
C MET A 108 4.96 -7.58 1.54
N GLY A 109 4.17 -8.50 2.08
CA GLY A 109 4.23 -8.92 3.48
C GLY A 109 3.43 -8.00 4.41
N HIS A 110 3.00 -8.55 5.55
CA HIS A 110 2.27 -7.85 6.58
C HIS A 110 2.60 -8.42 7.96
N ALA A 111 2.58 -7.58 8.98
CA ALA A 111 2.87 -8.01 10.36
C ALA A 111 1.76 -8.93 10.92
N VAL A 112 0.51 -8.73 10.51
CA VAL A 112 -0.68 -9.45 10.98
C VAL A 112 -1.09 -10.53 9.98
N TYR A 113 -1.18 -10.20 8.70
CA TYR A 113 -1.67 -11.11 7.65
C TYR A 113 -0.52 -11.86 6.98
N SER A 114 -0.49 -13.17 7.12
CA SER A 114 0.56 -14.02 6.53
C SER A 114 0.14 -14.71 5.23
N VAL A 115 -1.14 -15.03 5.08
CA VAL A 115 -1.67 -15.74 3.90
C VAL A 115 -2.22 -14.77 2.87
N SER A 116 -3.14 -13.90 3.28
CA SER A 116 -3.67 -12.80 2.45
C SER A 116 -4.10 -11.66 3.34
N ASP A 117 -4.04 -10.43 2.81
CA ASP A 117 -4.67 -9.26 3.42
C ASP A 117 -6.06 -9.09 2.79
N PRO A 118 -7.16 -9.34 3.51
CA PRO A 118 -8.51 -9.27 2.94
C PRO A 118 -8.84 -7.89 2.38
N ARG A 119 -8.23 -6.85 2.92
CA ARG A 119 -8.39 -5.48 2.42
C ARG A 119 -7.74 -5.31 1.04
N ALA A 120 -6.59 -5.94 0.79
CA ALA A 120 -5.93 -5.92 -0.51
C ALA A 120 -6.75 -6.67 -1.57
N GLU A 121 -7.39 -7.77 -1.21
CA GLU A 121 -8.26 -8.52 -2.12
C GLU A 121 -9.49 -7.69 -2.54
N VAL A 122 -10.17 -7.07 -1.58
CA VAL A 122 -11.29 -6.16 -1.87
C VAL A 122 -10.82 -4.97 -2.72
N PHE A 123 -9.70 -4.36 -2.36
CA PHE A 123 -9.14 -3.24 -3.11
C PHE A 123 -8.82 -3.60 -4.55
N LYS A 124 -8.30 -4.81 -4.77
CA LYS A 124 -7.90 -5.30 -6.08
C LYS A 124 -9.05 -5.34 -7.09
N SER A 125 -10.26 -5.74 -6.66
CA SER A 125 -11.43 -5.77 -7.55
C SER A 125 -11.81 -4.37 -8.02
N PHE A 126 -11.93 -3.42 -7.11
CA PHE A 126 -12.20 -2.01 -7.44
C PHE A 126 -11.08 -1.35 -8.23
N THR A 127 -9.82 -1.72 -7.98
CA THR A 127 -8.68 -1.23 -8.75
C THR A 127 -8.77 -1.61 -10.21
N LYS A 128 -9.23 -2.84 -10.50
CA LYS A 128 -9.44 -3.31 -11.87
C LYS A 128 -10.47 -2.45 -12.61
N GLU A 129 -11.65 -2.30 -12.01
CA GLU A 129 -12.75 -1.54 -12.61
C GLU A 129 -12.34 -0.08 -12.88
N LEU A 130 -11.69 0.55 -11.92
CA LEU A 130 -11.21 1.93 -12.07
C LEU A 130 -10.09 2.02 -13.14
N ALA A 131 -9.18 1.06 -13.19
CA ALA A 131 -8.15 1.02 -14.22
C ALA A 131 -8.71 0.88 -15.63
N ASP A 132 -9.78 0.08 -15.80
CA ASP A 132 -10.49 -0.06 -17.07
C ASP A 132 -11.18 1.27 -17.45
N GLU A 133 -11.87 1.94 -16.52
CA GLU A 133 -12.48 3.26 -16.75
C GLU A 133 -11.44 4.34 -17.11
N LYS A 134 -10.28 4.32 -16.47
CA LYS A 134 -9.20 5.29 -16.67
C LYS A 134 -8.25 4.97 -17.83
N GLY A 135 -8.49 3.86 -18.58
CA GLY A 135 -7.60 3.42 -19.65
C GLY A 135 -6.21 2.97 -19.15
N ARG A 136 -6.11 2.51 -17.90
CA ARG A 136 -4.87 2.08 -17.25
C ARG A 136 -4.84 0.57 -16.98
N SER A 137 -5.57 -0.24 -17.75
CA SER A 137 -5.63 -1.70 -17.62
C SER A 137 -4.25 -2.36 -17.78
N GLY A 138 -3.36 -1.79 -18.62
CA GLY A 138 -1.97 -2.25 -18.75
C GLY A 138 -1.16 -2.06 -17.46
N ASP A 139 -1.36 -0.95 -16.77
CA ASP A 139 -0.74 -0.73 -15.46
C ASP A 139 -1.25 -1.75 -14.43
N PHE A 140 -2.56 -2.01 -14.42
CA PHE A 140 -3.14 -3.01 -13.54
C PHE A 140 -2.60 -4.41 -13.82
N ALA A 141 -2.43 -4.79 -15.09
CA ALA A 141 -1.80 -6.04 -15.48
C ALA A 141 -0.38 -6.15 -14.94
N LEU A 142 0.42 -5.08 -15.04
CA LEU A 142 1.76 -5.03 -14.48
C LEU A 142 1.76 -5.21 -12.95
N TYR A 143 0.84 -4.56 -12.23
CA TYR A 143 0.70 -4.76 -10.77
C TYR A 143 0.39 -6.22 -10.42
N ASN A 144 -0.49 -6.90 -11.18
CA ASN A 144 -0.76 -8.32 -10.99
C ASN A 144 0.47 -9.20 -11.26
N THR A 145 1.24 -8.90 -12.31
CA THR A 145 2.49 -9.61 -12.61
C THR A 145 3.50 -9.45 -11.47
N VAL A 146 3.69 -8.22 -10.98
CA VAL A 146 4.60 -7.94 -9.85
C VAL A 146 4.12 -8.62 -8.56
N GLU A 147 2.81 -8.64 -8.29
CA GLU A 147 2.25 -9.38 -7.15
C GLU A 147 2.60 -10.86 -7.22
N ARG A 148 2.33 -11.51 -8.35
CA ARG A 148 2.57 -12.94 -8.53
C ARG A 148 4.06 -13.29 -8.47
N LEU A 149 4.86 -12.63 -9.29
CA LEU A 149 6.31 -12.88 -9.34
C LEU A 149 6.98 -12.52 -8.00
N GLY A 150 6.55 -11.44 -7.35
CA GLY A 150 7.07 -11.05 -6.03
C GLY A 150 6.83 -12.09 -4.96
N LYS A 151 5.62 -12.69 -4.92
CA LYS A 151 5.30 -13.80 -4.01
C LYS A 151 6.23 -15.00 -4.24
N GLU A 152 6.42 -15.40 -5.51
CA GLU A 152 7.30 -16.51 -5.90
C GLU A 152 8.75 -16.24 -5.45
N ILE A 153 9.33 -15.15 -5.91
CA ILE A 153 10.75 -14.82 -5.68
C ILE A 153 11.07 -14.65 -4.20
N ILE A 154 10.20 -13.98 -3.42
CA ILE A 154 10.43 -13.79 -1.99
C ILE A 154 10.34 -15.12 -1.26
N SER A 155 9.36 -15.97 -1.60
CA SER A 155 9.20 -17.29 -1.00
C SER A 155 10.42 -18.18 -1.24
N GLU A 156 10.93 -18.19 -2.47
CA GLU A 156 12.15 -18.92 -2.84
C GLU A 156 13.39 -18.40 -2.09
N LYS A 157 13.65 -17.10 -2.15
CA LYS A 157 14.87 -16.50 -1.57
C LYS A 157 14.90 -16.53 -0.05
N ARG A 158 13.76 -16.34 0.62
CA ARG A 158 13.69 -16.27 2.09
C ARG A 158 13.28 -17.57 2.75
N LYS A 159 13.03 -18.63 1.97
CA LYS A 159 12.54 -19.93 2.47
C LYS A 159 11.31 -19.76 3.39
N ILE A 160 10.37 -18.87 3.00
CA ILE A 160 9.18 -18.56 3.80
C ILE A 160 8.08 -19.54 3.40
N TYR A 161 7.87 -20.57 4.23
CA TYR A 161 6.85 -21.59 4.01
C TYR A 161 5.42 -21.12 4.31
N LYS A 162 5.24 -19.99 5.00
CA LYS A 162 3.92 -19.43 5.38
C LYS A 162 3.27 -18.59 4.29
N GLY A 163 3.94 -18.42 3.15
CA GLY A 163 3.49 -17.54 2.08
C GLY A 163 3.82 -16.06 2.32
N VAL A 164 3.76 -15.29 1.23
CA VAL A 164 3.91 -13.84 1.24
C VAL A 164 2.71 -13.27 0.48
N SER A 165 2.01 -12.32 1.06
CA SER A 165 0.88 -11.64 0.42
C SER A 165 1.17 -10.17 0.21
N VAL A 166 0.48 -9.55 -0.74
CA VAL A 166 0.41 -8.09 -0.82
C VAL A 166 -0.41 -7.56 0.35
N ASN A 167 -0.04 -6.38 0.84
CA ASN A 167 -0.82 -5.64 1.81
C ASN A 167 -1.64 -4.53 1.11
N VAL A 168 -2.50 -3.86 1.88
CA VAL A 168 -3.39 -2.82 1.34
C VAL A 168 -2.65 -1.69 0.62
N ASP A 169 -1.40 -1.41 0.99
CA ASP A 169 -0.61 -0.34 0.40
C ASP A 169 -0.17 -0.63 -1.04
N PHE A 170 -0.16 -1.91 -1.45
CA PHE A 170 0.25 -2.30 -2.79
C PHE A 170 -0.67 -1.71 -3.88
N TYR A 171 -1.97 -1.82 -3.70
CA TYR A 171 -2.95 -1.29 -4.67
C TYR A 171 -3.40 0.14 -4.37
N SER A 172 -3.44 0.56 -3.08
CA SER A 172 -4.02 1.84 -2.71
C SER A 172 -3.30 3.06 -3.28
N GLY A 173 -1.98 3.00 -3.42
CA GLY A 173 -1.23 4.08 -4.06
C GLY A 173 -1.55 4.20 -5.55
N PHE A 174 -1.76 3.08 -6.23
CA PHE A 174 -2.17 3.07 -7.64
C PHE A 174 -3.59 3.65 -7.80
N VAL A 175 -4.53 3.25 -6.95
CA VAL A 175 -5.88 3.84 -6.93
C VAL A 175 -5.82 5.35 -6.74
N TYR A 176 -5.08 5.84 -5.75
CA TYR A 176 -4.96 7.27 -5.52
C TYR A 176 -4.36 8.01 -6.72
N SER A 177 -3.40 7.39 -7.42
CA SER A 177 -2.86 7.99 -8.66
C SER A 177 -3.89 8.05 -9.80
N MET A 178 -4.85 7.13 -9.86
CA MET A 178 -5.94 7.15 -10.84
C MET A 178 -7.04 8.17 -10.49
N LEU A 179 -7.14 8.54 -9.22
CA LEU A 179 -8.03 9.59 -8.72
C LEU A 179 -7.38 10.98 -8.74
N ASP A 180 -6.23 11.13 -9.41
CA ASP A 180 -5.44 12.36 -9.49
C ASP A 180 -5.07 12.97 -8.12
N ILE A 181 -4.98 12.11 -7.10
CA ILE A 181 -4.53 12.51 -5.76
C ILE A 181 -3.01 12.57 -5.76
N THR A 182 -2.46 13.68 -5.30
CA THR A 182 -1.00 13.85 -5.22
C THR A 182 -0.39 12.99 -4.13
N VAL A 183 0.85 12.55 -4.31
CA VAL A 183 1.53 11.63 -3.38
C VAL A 183 1.67 12.19 -1.96
N GLU A 184 1.69 13.52 -1.82
CA GLU A 184 1.75 14.22 -0.53
C GLU A 184 0.49 13.98 0.31
N LEU A 185 -0.65 13.70 -0.33
CA LEU A 185 -1.93 13.45 0.34
C LEU A 185 -2.16 11.98 0.70
N PHE A 186 -1.33 11.04 0.23
CA PHE A 186 -1.53 9.60 0.47
C PHE A 186 -1.56 9.26 1.96
N THR A 187 -0.59 9.77 2.73
CA THR A 187 -0.54 9.55 4.18
C THR A 187 -1.61 10.35 4.94
N PRO A 188 -1.87 11.64 4.62
CA PRO A 188 -3.00 12.37 5.19
C PRO A 188 -4.37 11.70 5.02
N ILE A 189 -4.69 11.21 3.81
CA ILE A 189 -5.97 10.50 3.55
C ILE A 189 -6.06 9.22 4.39
N PHE A 190 -4.97 8.46 4.47
CA PHE A 190 -4.91 7.30 5.35
C PHE A 190 -5.12 7.67 6.82
N ALA A 191 -4.52 8.77 7.28
CA ALA A 191 -4.68 9.26 8.65
C ALA A 191 -6.13 9.64 8.96
N ILE A 192 -6.80 10.34 8.03
CA ILE A 192 -8.22 10.72 8.17
C ILE A 192 -9.09 9.48 8.38
N ALA A 193 -8.92 8.45 7.59
CA ALA A 193 -9.63 7.19 7.77
C ALA A 193 -9.29 6.52 9.12
N ARG A 194 -7.99 6.44 9.45
CA ARG A 194 -7.49 5.72 10.61
C ARG A 194 -7.83 6.37 11.95
N ILE A 195 -8.15 7.66 12.00
CA ILE A 195 -8.61 8.33 13.23
C ILE A 195 -9.80 7.58 13.85
N THR A 196 -10.72 7.06 13.05
CA THR A 196 -11.84 6.24 13.52
C THR A 196 -11.36 5.01 14.28
N GLY A 197 -10.42 4.25 13.71
CA GLY A 197 -9.85 3.08 14.37
C GLY A 197 -9.04 3.43 15.61
N TRP A 198 -8.23 4.48 15.58
CA TRP A 198 -7.51 4.95 16.77
C TRP A 198 -8.45 5.37 17.90
N SER A 199 -9.61 5.96 17.56
CA SER A 199 -10.60 6.38 18.56
C SER A 199 -11.33 5.20 19.20
N ALA A 200 -11.34 4.04 18.55
CA ALA A 200 -11.92 2.80 19.09
C ALA A 200 -10.98 2.04 20.03
N HIS A 201 -9.70 2.32 19.96
CA HIS A 201 -8.66 1.74 20.83
C HIS A 201 -8.43 2.60 22.08
#